data_70f1c432b84c4a0f402f70961e7714ff
#
_entry.id   70f1c432b84c4a0f402f70961e7714ff
#
_cell.length_a   1.000
_cell.length_b   1.000
_cell.length_c   1.000
_cell.angle_alpha   90.00
_cell.angle_beta   90.00
_cell.angle_gamma   90.00
#
_symmetry.space_group_name_H-M   'P 1'
#
loop_
_entity.id
_entity.type
_entity.pdbx_description
1 polymer ?
#
loop_
_entity_poly.entity_id
_entity_poly.type
_entity_poly.pdbx_seq_one_letter_code
_entity_poly.pdbx_strand_id
1 'polypeptide(L)'
;MATIFDLRDVSYSYVGKIDALKDITLKIERGEQVSIIGSNGSGKSTLLAILDALIYPSSGEFYAFENLITEDGFDSISDNEFRSYFRTKVGFVFQNSDVQLFSSTVYEEIAFGPLQLDLPPEEVKSRVKDILEMMEIGKLRDRSPHTLSGGEKKKVSIATVLVNNPDVLLLDEPSAGLDP
;
A
#
# COMPACT_ATOMS: atom_id res chain seq x y z
N MET A 1 -5.62 -16.96 15.71
CA MET A 1 -6.00 -16.02 14.64
C MET A 1 -5.05 -16.23 13.47
N ALA A 2 -5.43 -15.88 12.23
CA ALA A 2 -4.53 -16.08 11.08
C ALA A 2 -3.47 -14.96 11.09
N THR A 3 -2.20 -15.33 10.99
CA THR A 3 -1.09 -14.37 10.90
C THR A 3 -1.06 -13.76 9.51
N ILE A 4 -1.00 -12.44 9.44
CA ILE A 4 -0.89 -11.69 8.19
C ILE A 4 0.59 -11.42 7.88
N PHE A 5 1.30 -10.82 8.85
CA PHE A 5 2.73 -10.54 8.74
C PHE A 5 3.49 -11.14 9.92
N ASP A 6 4.65 -11.71 9.65
CA ASP A 6 5.58 -12.24 10.66
C ASP A 6 7.01 -11.85 10.25
N LEU A 7 7.62 -10.93 10.97
CA LEU A 7 8.99 -10.48 10.81
C LEU A 7 9.83 -11.11 11.93
N ARG A 8 10.95 -11.71 11.58
CA ARG A 8 11.87 -12.38 12.52
C ARG A 8 13.27 -11.82 12.32
N ASP A 9 13.72 -11.04 13.30
CA ASP A 9 15.07 -10.43 13.35
C ASP A 9 15.41 -9.67 12.06
N VAL A 10 14.42 -8.97 11.48
CA VAL A 10 14.53 -8.26 10.22
C VAL A 10 15.41 -7.03 10.40
N SER A 11 16.45 -6.91 9.58
CA SER A 11 17.26 -5.70 9.43
C SER A 11 17.30 -5.23 8.00
N TYR A 12 17.44 -3.92 7.80
CA TYR A 12 17.54 -3.33 6.47
C TYR A 12 18.49 -2.13 6.46
N SER A 13 19.39 -2.10 5.47
CA SER A 13 20.34 -1.02 5.26
C SER A 13 20.27 -0.50 3.82
N TYR A 14 20.09 0.81 3.65
CA TYR A 14 20.16 1.45 2.33
C TYR A 14 21.60 1.42 1.81
N VAL A 15 21.78 0.88 0.59
CA VAL A 15 23.09 0.77 -0.09
C VAL A 15 24.16 0.09 0.79
N GLY A 16 23.73 -0.75 1.76
CA GLY A 16 24.62 -1.44 2.70
C GLY A 16 25.42 -0.51 3.64
N LYS A 17 24.98 0.75 3.82
CA LYS A 17 25.72 1.77 4.59
C LYS A 17 24.89 2.53 5.62
N ILE A 18 23.59 2.63 5.42
CA ILE A 18 22.70 3.39 6.31
C ILE A 18 21.68 2.42 6.89
N ASP A 19 21.88 2.05 8.16
CA ASP A 19 20.97 1.17 8.88
C ASP A 19 19.65 1.91 9.11
N ALA A 20 18.58 1.39 8.53
CA ALA A 20 17.23 1.92 8.66
C ALA A 20 16.38 1.08 9.63
N LEU A 21 16.58 -0.24 9.66
CA LEU A 21 15.93 -1.15 10.58
C LEU A 21 16.97 -2.12 11.15
N LYS A 22 16.83 -2.47 12.42
CA LYS A 22 17.74 -3.39 13.10
C LYS A 22 16.98 -4.35 14.00
N ASP A 23 17.13 -5.66 13.73
CA ASP A 23 16.61 -6.78 14.53
C ASP A 23 15.11 -6.60 14.88
N ILE A 24 14.30 -6.22 13.90
CA ILE A 24 12.86 -6.03 14.07
C ILE A 24 12.17 -7.39 14.09
N THR A 25 11.52 -7.70 15.21
CA THR A 25 10.63 -8.86 15.36
C THR A 25 9.22 -8.34 15.63
N LEU A 26 8.29 -8.64 14.73
CA LEU A 26 6.92 -8.14 14.76
C LEU A 26 6.00 -9.18 14.16
N LYS A 27 4.88 -9.46 14.83
CA LYS A 27 3.81 -10.29 14.31
C LYS A 27 2.50 -9.51 14.27
N ILE A 28 1.80 -9.55 13.16
CA ILE A 28 0.50 -8.90 12.98
C ILE A 28 -0.52 -9.96 12.57
N GLU A 29 -1.63 -10.00 13.30
CA GLU A 29 -2.71 -10.95 13.07
C GLU A 29 -3.89 -10.27 12.34
N ARG A 30 -4.76 -11.08 11.76
CA ARG A 30 -5.95 -10.59 11.06
C ARG A 30 -6.86 -9.83 12.02
N GLY A 31 -7.28 -8.62 11.62
CA GLY A 31 -8.18 -7.75 12.38
C GLY A 31 -7.48 -6.82 13.37
N GLU A 32 -6.16 -6.88 13.50
CA GLU A 32 -5.42 -5.95 14.33
C GLU A 32 -5.29 -4.57 13.67
N GLN A 33 -5.30 -3.54 14.52
CA GLN A 33 -4.95 -2.16 14.18
C GLN A 33 -3.65 -1.81 14.88
N VAL A 34 -2.58 -1.62 14.08
CA VAL A 34 -1.24 -1.37 14.58
C VAL A 34 -0.81 0.05 14.24
N SER A 35 -0.33 0.80 15.23
CA SER A 35 0.25 2.14 15.03
C SER A 35 1.76 2.10 15.26
N ILE A 36 2.53 2.51 14.25
CA ILE A 36 3.98 2.63 14.33
C ILE A 36 4.32 4.07 14.69
N ILE A 37 4.89 4.28 15.89
CA ILE A 37 5.20 5.60 16.42
C ILE A 37 6.72 5.76 16.54
N GLY A 38 7.24 6.91 16.17
CA GLY A 38 8.66 7.24 16.26
C GLY A 38 9.00 8.58 15.60
N SER A 39 10.18 9.10 15.86
CA SER A 39 10.69 10.33 15.24
C SER A 39 10.86 10.20 13.73
N ASN A 40 11.01 11.34 13.03
CA ASN A 40 11.37 11.32 11.61
C ASN A 40 12.74 10.64 11.44
N GLY A 41 12.84 9.78 10.40
CA GLY A 41 14.04 8.99 10.15
C GLY A 41 14.20 7.73 11.01
N SER A 42 13.21 7.37 11.85
CA SER A 42 13.28 6.15 12.68
C SER A 42 12.96 4.84 11.95
N GLY A 43 12.81 4.87 10.62
CA GLY A 43 12.59 3.67 9.81
C GLY A 43 11.10 3.30 9.59
N LYS A 44 10.11 4.11 10.00
CA LYS A 44 8.67 3.80 9.84
C LYS A 44 8.29 3.50 8.39
N SER A 45 8.60 4.41 7.47
CA SER A 45 8.32 4.23 6.04
C SER A 45 9.10 3.05 5.43
N THR A 46 10.31 2.78 5.93
CA THR A 46 11.10 1.61 5.52
C THR A 46 10.43 0.31 5.97
N LEU A 47 9.92 0.27 7.20
CA LEU A 47 9.17 -0.90 7.68
C LEU A 47 7.89 -1.12 6.86
N LEU A 48 7.13 -0.06 6.57
CA LEU A 48 5.94 -0.16 5.72
C LEU A 48 6.29 -0.63 4.30
N ALA A 49 7.41 -0.15 3.73
CA ALA A 49 7.88 -0.59 2.41
C ALA A 49 8.28 -2.08 2.38
N ILE A 50 8.83 -2.62 3.48
CA ILE A 50 9.07 -4.07 3.62
C ILE A 50 7.75 -4.82 3.71
N LEU A 51 6.79 -4.34 4.53
CA LEU A 51 5.48 -4.98 4.68
C LEU A 51 4.70 -5.00 3.36
N ASP A 52 4.92 -4.04 2.46
CA ASP A 52 4.34 -4.04 1.11
C ASP A 52 5.22 -4.76 0.06
N ALA A 53 6.32 -5.40 0.46
CA ALA A 53 7.26 -6.05 -0.45
C ALA A 53 7.71 -5.13 -1.61
N LEU A 54 7.93 -3.84 -1.32
CA LEU A 54 8.58 -2.87 -2.23
C LEU A 54 10.10 -2.92 -2.10
N ILE A 55 10.58 -3.31 -0.92
CA ILE A 55 11.98 -3.59 -0.61
C ILE A 55 12.06 -4.85 0.25
N TYR A 56 13.22 -5.50 0.25
CA TYR A 56 13.41 -6.79 0.91
C TYR A 56 14.40 -6.67 2.07
N PRO A 57 14.24 -7.43 3.16
CA PRO A 57 15.19 -7.45 4.27
C PRO A 57 16.63 -7.71 3.82
N SER A 58 17.61 -7.00 4.41
CA SER A 58 19.04 -7.30 4.23
C SER A 58 19.44 -8.54 5.04
N SER A 59 18.73 -8.83 6.15
CA SER A 59 18.85 -10.02 6.96
C SER A 59 17.58 -10.27 7.77
N GLY A 60 17.42 -11.48 8.31
CA GLY A 60 16.20 -11.94 8.96
C GLY A 60 15.21 -12.50 7.97
N GLU A 61 13.99 -12.78 8.41
CA GLU A 61 12.94 -13.39 7.60
C GLU A 61 11.66 -12.58 7.68
N PHE A 62 11.01 -12.37 6.54
CA PHE A 62 9.68 -11.74 6.45
C PHE A 62 8.71 -12.71 5.81
N TYR A 63 7.64 -13.03 6.52
CA TYR A 63 6.54 -13.83 6.02
C TYR A 63 5.28 -12.98 5.89
N ALA A 64 4.59 -13.11 4.76
CA ALA A 64 3.26 -12.55 4.54
C ALA A 64 2.30 -13.66 4.13
N PHE A 65 1.14 -13.74 4.80
CA PHE A 65 0.16 -14.81 4.59
C PHE A 65 0.81 -16.20 4.61
N GLU A 66 1.70 -16.44 5.59
CA GLU A 66 2.47 -17.67 5.79
C GLU A 66 3.52 -18.00 4.71
N ASN A 67 3.70 -17.13 3.69
CA ASN A 67 4.71 -17.31 2.64
C ASN A 67 5.94 -16.43 2.92
N LEU A 68 7.13 -17.01 2.76
CA LEU A 68 8.39 -16.28 2.89
C LEU A 68 8.54 -15.30 1.72
N ILE A 69 8.79 -14.03 2.04
CA ILE A 69 9.00 -12.96 1.07
C ILE A 69 10.50 -12.72 0.90
N THR A 70 11.00 -12.99 -0.27
CA THR A 70 12.39 -12.70 -0.68
C THR A 70 12.39 -12.05 -2.05
N GLU A 71 13.45 -11.31 -2.38
CA GLU A 71 13.59 -10.66 -3.69
C GLU A 71 13.50 -11.69 -4.83
N ASP A 72 14.29 -12.76 -4.76
CA ASP A 72 14.32 -13.80 -5.78
C ASP A 72 13.00 -14.58 -5.89
N GLY A 73 12.34 -14.87 -4.75
CA GLY A 73 11.10 -15.64 -4.70
C GLY A 73 9.90 -14.80 -5.15
N PHE A 74 9.75 -13.59 -4.62
CA PHE A 74 8.58 -12.76 -4.88
C PHE A 74 8.57 -12.16 -6.31
N ASP A 75 9.75 -11.84 -6.87
CA ASP A 75 9.87 -11.26 -8.22
C ASP A 75 10.09 -12.32 -9.32
N SER A 76 10.25 -13.60 -8.96
CA SER A 76 10.41 -14.67 -9.94
C SER A 76 9.13 -14.91 -10.73
N ILE A 77 9.28 -15.24 -12.04
CA ILE A 77 8.16 -15.56 -12.94
C ILE A 77 7.38 -16.81 -12.43
N SER A 78 8.03 -17.68 -11.66
CA SER A 78 7.45 -18.92 -11.14
C SER A 78 6.42 -18.70 -10.03
N ASP A 79 6.41 -17.52 -9.35
CA ASP A 79 5.52 -17.24 -8.22
C ASP A 79 4.52 -16.10 -8.51
N ASN A 80 4.12 -15.99 -9.77
CA ASN A 80 3.21 -14.94 -10.24
C ASN A 80 1.83 -14.99 -9.55
N GLU A 81 1.36 -16.17 -9.15
CA GLU A 81 0.05 -16.36 -8.50
C GLU A 81 0.05 -15.77 -7.09
N PHE A 82 1.06 -16.07 -6.27
CA PHE A 82 1.15 -15.50 -4.92
C PHE A 82 1.41 -13.99 -4.97
N ARG A 83 2.26 -13.51 -5.87
CA ARG A 83 2.50 -12.07 -6.03
C ARG A 83 1.23 -11.33 -6.41
N SER A 84 0.44 -11.84 -7.36
CA SER A 84 -0.85 -11.27 -7.74
C SER A 84 -1.83 -11.26 -6.57
N TYR A 85 -1.93 -12.38 -5.84
CA TYR A 85 -2.71 -12.47 -4.61
C TYR A 85 -2.28 -11.41 -3.59
N PHE A 86 -0.98 -11.33 -3.27
CA PHE A 86 -0.44 -10.37 -2.32
C PHE A 86 -0.77 -8.92 -2.70
N ARG A 87 -0.53 -8.53 -3.97
CA ARG A 87 -0.85 -7.19 -4.48
C ARG A 87 -2.34 -6.85 -4.46
N THR A 88 -3.20 -7.86 -4.49
CA THR A 88 -4.65 -7.68 -4.32
C THR A 88 -5.02 -7.48 -2.85
N LYS A 89 -4.30 -8.16 -1.94
CA LYS A 89 -4.63 -8.22 -0.50
C LYS A 89 -4.00 -7.13 0.34
N VAL A 90 -2.85 -6.59 -0.08
CA VAL A 90 -2.14 -5.53 0.62
C VAL A 90 -2.26 -4.24 -0.17
N GLY A 91 -2.81 -3.21 0.45
CA GLY A 91 -2.91 -1.87 -0.12
C GLY A 91 -2.00 -0.90 0.61
N PHE A 92 -1.25 -0.08 -0.13
CA PHE A 92 -0.33 0.91 0.43
C PHE A 92 -0.70 2.32 -0.01
N VAL A 93 -0.85 3.22 0.95
CA VAL A 93 -1.07 4.65 0.73
C VAL A 93 0.20 5.40 1.11
N PHE A 94 0.86 5.99 0.13
CA PHE A 94 2.09 6.77 0.33
C PHE A 94 1.83 8.06 1.11
N GLN A 95 2.86 8.52 1.84
CA GLN A 95 2.86 9.81 2.52
C GLN A 95 2.55 10.94 1.55
N ASN A 96 3.28 11.01 0.43
CA ASN A 96 3.09 12.00 -0.62
C ASN A 96 2.16 11.49 -1.72
N SER A 97 0.96 12.06 -1.82
CA SER A 97 -0.02 11.70 -2.83
C SER A 97 0.44 12.03 -4.27
N ASP A 98 1.34 13.00 -4.46
CA ASP A 98 1.82 13.36 -5.80
C ASP A 98 2.67 12.27 -6.47
N VAL A 99 3.29 11.38 -5.68
CA VAL A 99 4.04 10.24 -6.23
C VAL A 99 3.15 9.04 -6.55
N GLN A 100 1.92 9.04 -6.03
CA GLN A 100 0.95 7.97 -6.23
C GLN A 100 0.02 8.23 -7.42
N LEU A 101 -0.34 9.51 -7.67
CA LEU A 101 -1.35 9.91 -8.63
C LEU A 101 -0.71 10.34 -9.98
N PHE A 102 -1.05 9.65 -11.07
CA PHE A 102 -0.42 9.83 -12.38
C PHE A 102 -1.39 9.86 -13.58
N SER A 103 -2.65 9.48 -13.39
CA SER A 103 -3.64 9.41 -14.49
C SER A 103 -4.18 10.78 -14.90
N SER A 104 -4.88 10.85 -16.03
CA SER A 104 -5.45 12.10 -16.57
C SER A 104 -6.65 12.57 -15.78
N THR A 105 -7.45 11.65 -15.23
CA THR A 105 -8.65 11.94 -14.44
C THR A 105 -8.68 11.12 -13.14
N VAL A 106 -9.43 11.60 -12.15
CA VAL A 106 -9.69 10.86 -10.90
C VAL A 106 -10.37 9.53 -11.18
N TYR A 107 -11.28 9.46 -12.16
CA TYR A 107 -11.92 8.21 -12.56
C TYR A 107 -10.90 7.18 -13.03
N GLU A 108 -10.03 7.56 -13.97
CA GLU A 108 -8.97 6.68 -14.50
C GLU A 108 -7.99 6.26 -13.41
N GLU A 109 -7.65 7.18 -12.51
CA GLU A 109 -6.77 6.92 -11.38
C GLU A 109 -7.33 5.81 -10.47
N ILE A 110 -8.60 5.90 -10.10
CA ILE A 110 -9.26 4.92 -9.25
C ILE A 110 -9.50 3.60 -10.01
N ALA A 111 -9.83 3.67 -11.31
CA ALA A 111 -10.07 2.49 -12.14
C ALA A 111 -8.79 1.70 -12.44
N PHE A 112 -7.61 2.30 -12.32
CA PHE A 112 -6.34 1.68 -12.71
C PHE A 112 -6.08 0.35 -12.00
N GLY A 113 -6.20 0.30 -10.67
CA GLY A 113 -5.99 -0.92 -9.90
C GLY A 113 -6.91 -2.08 -10.32
N PRO A 114 -8.23 -1.90 -10.32
CA PRO A 114 -9.18 -2.92 -10.78
C PRO A 114 -8.94 -3.40 -12.22
N LEU A 115 -8.51 -2.51 -13.13
CA LEU A 115 -8.15 -2.87 -14.49
C LEU A 115 -6.87 -3.73 -14.55
N GLN A 116 -5.88 -3.47 -13.70
CA GLN A 116 -4.67 -4.29 -13.59
C GLN A 116 -4.95 -5.70 -13.03
N LEU A 117 -6.08 -5.86 -12.32
CA LEU A 117 -6.57 -7.14 -11.82
C LEU A 117 -7.46 -7.87 -12.82
N ASP A 118 -7.54 -7.41 -14.08
CA ASP A 118 -8.36 -7.98 -15.15
C ASP A 118 -9.85 -8.15 -14.78
N LEU A 119 -10.37 -7.25 -13.92
CA LEU A 119 -11.78 -7.28 -13.53
C LEU A 119 -12.68 -6.91 -14.72
N PRO A 120 -13.89 -7.51 -14.82
CA PRO A 120 -14.85 -7.17 -15.86
C PRO A 120 -15.19 -5.67 -15.85
N PRO A 121 -15.34 -5.01 -17.03
CA PRO A 121 -15.57 -3.56 -17.12
C PRO A 121 -16.75 -3.07 -16.29
N GLU A 122 -17.83 -3.81 -16.17
CA GLU A 122 -19.00 -3.43 -15.37
C GLU A 122 -18.70 -3.50 -13.87
N GLU A 123 -17.84 -4.43 -13.44
CA GLU A 123 -17.39 -4.50 -12.04
C GLU A 123 -16.46 -3.34 -11.70
N VAL A 124 -15.49 -3.01 -12.59
CA VAL A 124 -14.64 -1.82 -12.44
C VAL A 124 -15.48 -0.57 -12.26
N LYS A 125 -16.47 -0.38 -13.14
CA LYS A 125 -17.37 0.79 -13.11
C LYS A 125 -18.19 0.87 -11.82
N SER A 126 -18.70 -0.27 -11.35
CA SER A 126 -19.44 -0.35 -10.08
C SER A 126 -18.54 0.02 -8.90
N ARG A 127 -17.35 -0.61 -8.78
CA ARG A 127 -16.40 -0.35 -7.69
C ARG A 127 -15.95 1.11 -7.66
N VAL A 128 -15.63 1.69 -8.83
CA VAL A 128 -15.25 3.11 -8.91
C VAL A 128 -16.38 4.01 -8.47
N LYS A 129 -17.63 3.72 -8.87
CA LYS A 129 -18.78 4.48 -8.42
C LYS A 129 -18.95 4.43 -6.91
N ASP A 130 -18.92 3.22 -6.33
CA ASP A 130 -19.12 3.01 -4.90
C ASP A 130 -18.04 3.72 -4.07
N ILE A 131 -16.76 3.68 -4.51
CA ILE A 131 -15.67 4.34 -3.79
C ILE A 131 -15.75 5.87 -3.92
N LEU A 132 -16.16 6.41 -5.07
CA LEU A 132 -16.38 7.84 -5.27
C LEU A 132 -17.48 8.38 -4.35
N GLU A 133 -18.54 7.60 -4.14
CA GLU A 133 -19.64 7.91 -3.23
C GLU A 133 -19.18 7.81 -1.77
N MET A 134 -18.52 6.71 -1.38
CA MET A 134 -18.03 6.48 -0.02
C MET A 134 -17.05 7.56 0.45
N MET A 135 -16.15 8.01 -0.44
CA MET A 135 -15.14 9.04 -0.13
C MET A 135 -15.66 10.48 -0.30
N GLU A 136 -16.92 10.64 -0.75
CA GLU A 136 -17.54 11.93 -1.03
C GLU A 136 -16.74 12.78 -2.06
N ILE A 137 -16.17 12.13 -3.07
CA ILE A 137 -15.34 12.77 -4.11
C ILE A 137 -15.95 12.68 -5.52
N GLY A 138 -17.23 12.31 -5.65
CA GLY A 138 -17.91 12.17 -6.94
C GLY A 138 -17.80 13.39 -7.85
N LYS A 139 -17.80 14.62 -7.28
CA LYS A 139 -17.60 15.88 -8.01
C LYS A 139 -16.21 16.04 -8.63
N LEU A 140 -15.23 15.25 -8.19
CA LEU A 140 -13.85 15.31 -8.67
C LEU A 140 -13.59 14.32 -9.82
N ARG A 141 -14.54 13.44 -10.12
CA ARG A 141 -14.44 12.30 -11.04
C ARG A 141 -13.68 12.60 -12.34
N ASP A 142 -14.06 13.69 -13.00
CA ASP A 142 -13.56 14.06 -14.32
C ASP A 142 -12.45 15.12 -14.26
N ARG A 143 -11.99 15.47 -13.05
CA ARG A 143 -10.88 16.41 -12.84
C ARG A 143 -9.54 15.70 -12.92
N SER A 144 -8.51 16.43 -13.36
CA SER A 144 -7.14 15.95 -13.28
C SER A 144 -6.63 15.94 -11.82
N PRO A 145 -6.01 14.87 -11.32
CA PRO A 145 -5.42 14.80 -9.99
C PRO A 145 -4.48 15.97 -9.67
N HIS A 146 -3.73 16.45 -10.67
CA HIS A 146 -2.79 17.58 -10.50
C HIS A 146 -3.47 18.90 -10.14
N THR A 147 -4.77 19.03 -10.40
CA THR A 147 -5.55 20.26 -10.11
C THR A 147 -6.23 20.24 -8.74
N LEU A 148 -6.07 19.19 -7.99
CA LEU A 148 -6.72 18.98 -6.70
C LEU A 148 -5.93 19.64 -5.56
N SER A 149 -6.64 20.03 -4.50
CA SER A 149 -6.03 20.41 -3.22
C SER A 149 -5.34 19.22 -2.55
N GLY A 150 -4.44 19.47 -1.59
CA GLY A 150 -3.73 18.40 -0.87
C GLY A 150 -4.69 17.40 -0.21
N GLY A 151 -5.74 17.87 0.45
CA GLY A 151 -6.76 17.02 1.06
C GLY A 151 -7.55 16.21 0.03
N GLU A 152 -7.92 16.80 -1.12
CA GLU A 152 -8.57 16.08 -2.21
C GLU A 152 -7.66 15.01 -2.81
N LYS A 153 -6.37 15.32 -3.04
CA LYS A 153 -5.37 14.34 -3.49
C LYS A 153 -5.25 13.16 -2.51
N LYS A 154 -5.19 13.45 -1.21
CA LYS A 154 -5.13 12.40 -0.18
C LYS A 154 -6.35 11.50 -0.20
N LYS A 155 -7.57 12.06 -0.32
CA LYS A 155 -8.80 11.28 -0.49
C LYS A 155 -8.75 10.39 -1.73
N VAL A 156 -8.30 10.94 -2.87
CA VAL A 156 -8.13 10.16 -4.11
C VAL A 156 -7.11 9.05 -3.93
N SER A 157 -5.93 9.33 -3.34
CA SER A 157 -4.90 8.30 -3.06
C SER A 157 -5.43 7.15 -2.19
N ILE A 158 -6.25 7.45 -1.19
CA ILE A 158 -6.90 6.41 -0.38
C ILE A 158 -7.91 5.64 -1.23
N ALA A 159 -8.70 6.33 -2.06
CA ALA A 159 -9.69 5.71 -2.93
C ALA A 159 -9.07 4.72 -3.94
N THR A 160 -7.89 5.05 -4.52
CA THR A 160 -7.17 4.16 -5.47
C THR A 160 -6.74 2.83 -4.84
N VAL A 161 -6.58 2.79 -3.53
CA VAL A 161 -6.22 1.58 -2.79
C VAL A 161 -7.46 0.82 -2.35
N LEU A 162 -8.44 1.52 -1.78
CA LEU A 162 -9.66 0.91 -1.24
C LEU A 162 -10.54 0.27 -2.32
N VAL A 163 -10.52 0.76 -3.56
CA VAL A 163 -11.30 0.20 -4.68
C VAL A 163 -10.99 -1.27 -4.96
N ASN A 164 -9.78 -1.73 -4.61
CA ASN A 164 -9.36 -3.12 -4.74
C ASN A 164 -9.85 -4.02 -3.60
N ASN A 165 -10.49 -3.45 -2.56
CA ASN A 165 -10.97 -4.14 -1.37
C ASN A 165 -9.87 -4.97 -0.67
N PRO A 166 -8.75 -4.34 -0.25
CA PRO A 166 -7.63 -5.04 0.36
C PRO A 166 -7.98 -5.62 1.74
N ASP A 167 -7.32 -6.72 2.13
CA ASP A 167 -7.43 -7.30 3.48
C ASP A 167 -6.54 -6.54 4.49
N VAL A 168 -5.50 -5.87 4.01
CA VAL A 168 -4.54 -5.08 4.78
C VAL A 168 -4.39 -3.69 4.18
N LEU A 169 -4.42 -2.67 5.00
CA LEU A 169 -4.17 -1.30 4.60
C LEU A 169 -2.94 -0.75 5.34
N LEU A 170 -1.90 -0.45 4.58
CA LEU A 170 -0.69 0.21 5.07
C LEU A 170 -0.80 1.71 4.78
N LEU A 171 -0.65 2.53 5.81
CA LEU A 171 -0.80 3.98 5.71
C LEU A 171 0.49 4.66 6.20
N ASP A 172 1.20 5.33 5.30
CA ASP A 172 2.37 6.12 5.68
C ASP A 172 1.95 7.58 5.90
N GLU A 173 2.00 8.02 7.16
CA GLU A 173 1.60 9.37 7.62
C GLU A 173 0.26 9.84 7.01
N PRO A 174 -0.85 9.13 7.24
CA PRO A 174 -2.12 9.39 6.54
C PRO A 174 -2.74 10.76 6.83
N SER A 175 -2.38 11.38 7.96
CA SER A 175 -2.83 12.72 8.35
C SER A 175 -1.93 13.85 7.85
N ALA A 176 -0.78 13.55 7.25
CA ALA A 176 0.10 14.59 6.71
C ALA A 176 -0.60 15.38 5.61
N GLY A 177 -0.66 16.71 5.78
CA GLY A 177 -1.30 17.61 4.83
C GLY A 177 -2.83 17.67 4.89
N LEU A 178 -3.46 17.04 5.89
CA LEU A 178 -4.85 17.32 6.23
C LEU A 178 -4.87 18.43 7.29
N ASP A 179 -5.64 19.48 7.03
CA ASP A 179 -5.92 20.50 8.04
C ASP A 179 -6.74 19.87 9.18
N PRO A 180 -6.46 20.25 10.46
CA PRO A 180 -7.18 19.73 11.61
C PRO A 180 -8.65 20.11 11.64
#